data_f979aad42e272094cac2f591e20255f3
#
_entry.id   f979aad42e272094cac2f591e20255f3
#
_cell.length_a   1.000
_cell.length_b   1.000
_cell.length_c   1.000
_cell.angle_alpha   90.00
_cell.angle_beta   90.00
_cell.angle_gamma   90.00
#
_symmetry.space_group_name_H-M   'P 1'
#
loop_
_entity.id
_entity.type
_entity.pdbx_description
1 polymer ?
#
loop_
_entity_poly.entity_id
_entity_poly.type
_entity_poly.pdbx_seq_one_letter_code
_entity_poly.pdbx_strand_id
1 'polypeptide(L)'
;AQVERRFKDQDPVGRTASIIIERALQFEIDHYGDFDASIKAAVLDRLLPGRGTTWIRFESVDVESPETDIEQKDTQLERTCSDYVYWEDFRCSPARVWDEVTWVARRVYLSRKEGTERFGEEFADVPLTHEPIGLDEDKSKSQDDANKKAQVWEIWDKSSETVIWVAEGHSKTLDEKEDPYGLDGFWPCPKPLYATQSTDTLVPIPDYALYQDQADELDKLTNRIHMLVEAVKVVGVYDSSQPSIQRMLNEGVNNTLIPVDNWAACGE
;
A
#
# COMPACT_ATOMS: atom_id res chain seq x y z
N ALA A 1 -5.95 -4.99 -15.06
CA ALA A 1 -4.67 -5.39 -15.69
C ALA A 1 -4.95 -6.30 -16.88
N GLN A 2 -4.05 -6.36 -17.85
CA GLN A 2 -4.19 -7.19 -19.04
C GLN A 2 -2.96 -8.09 -19.17
N VAL A 3 -3.18 -9.39 -19.39
CA VAL A 3 -2.13 -10.37 -19.63
C VAL A 3 -1.95 -10.55 -21.11
N GLU A 4 -0.71 -10.39 -21.59
CA GLU A 4 -0.36 -10.58 -22.99
C GLU A 4 0.89 -11.44 -23.13
N ARG A 5 0.91 -12.29 -24.15
CA ARG A 5 2.08 -13.10 -24.47
C ARG A 5 3.21 -12.23 -25.01
N ARG A 6 4.37 -12.31 -24.39
CA ARG A 6 5.53 -11.52 -24.78
C ARG A 6 6.22 -12.05 -26.04
N PHE A 7 6.20 -13.37 -26.28
CA PHE A 7 6.86 -14.01 -27.41
C PHE A 7 5.86 -14.81 -28.26
N LYS A 8 6.10 -14.84 -29.56
CA LYS A 8 5.43 -15.74 -30.47
C LYS A 8 6.27 -17.01 -30.59
N ASP A 9 5.86 -18.06 -29.89
CA ASP A 9 6.49 -19.37 -30.01
C ASP A 9 6.16 -19.97 -31.41
N GLN A 10 7.16 -20.56 -32.04
CA GLN A 10 6.99 -21.25 -33.32
C GLN A 10 6.58 -22.72 -33.13
N ASP A 11 6.83 -23.30 -31.96
CA ASP A 11 6.35 -24.62 -31.59
C ASP A 11 4.83 -24.62 -31.43
N PRO A 12 4.08 -25.50 -32.15
CA PRO A 12 2.63 -25.59 -32.03
C PRO A 12 2.16 -25.92 -30.61
N VAL A 13 2.89 -26.75 -29.86
CA VAL A 13 2.54 -27.14 -28.48
C VAL A 13 2.74 -25.95 -27.56
N GLY A 14 3.90 -25.31 -27.61
CA GLY A 14 4.19 -24.12 -26.80
C GLY A 14 3.24 -22.96 -27.10
N ARG A 15 2.84 -22.80 -28.36
CA ARG A 15 1.85 -21.80 -28.75
C ARG A 15 0.47 -22.05 -28.12
N THR A 16 0.01 -23.29 -28.13
CA THR A 16 -1.28 -23.65 -27.51
C THR A 16 -1.22 -23.50 -26.00
N ALA A 17 -0.17 -23.99 -25.36
CA ALA A 17 0.05 -23.84 -23.92
C ALA A 17 0.05 -22.37 -23.50
N SER A 18 0.75 -21.50 -24.24
CA SER A 18 0.81 -20.06 -23.93
C SER A 18 -0.54 -19.36 -24.01
N ILE A 19 -1.44 -19.79 -24.93
CA ILE A 19 -2.80 -19.25 -25.03
C ILE A 19 -3.64 -19.64 -23.79
N ILE A 20 -3.49 -20.89 -23.34
CA ILE A 20 -4.20 -21.39 -22.16
C ILE A 20 -3.73 -20.65 -20.91
N ILE A 21 -2.43 -20.49 -20.72
CA ILE A 21 -1.85 -19.78 -19.58
C ILE A 21 -2.27 -18.31 -19.57
N GLU A 22 -2.24 -17.63 -20.73
CA GLU A 22 -2.70 -16.24 -20.88
C GLU A 22 -4.16 -16.08 -20.40
N ARG A 23 -5.03 -16.99 -20.81
CA ARG A 23 -6.44 -17.00 -20.41
C ARG A 23 -6.64 -17.32 -18.94
N ALA A 24 -5.91 -18.30 -18.42
CA ALA A 24 -5.97 -18.67 -17.01
C ALA A 24 -5.53 -17.52 -16.11
N LEU A 25 -4.39 -16.89 -16.39
CA LEU A 25 -3.90 -15.74 -15.65
C LEU A 25 -4.84 -14.54 -15.73
N GLN A 26 -5.42 -14.27 -16.91
CA GLN A 26 -6.38 -13.18 -17.04
C GLN A 26 -7.65 -13.46 -16.21
N PHE A 27 -8.12 -14.71 -16.21
CA PHE A 27 -9.28 -15.12 -15.41
C PHE A 27 -9.01 -14.96 -13.90
N GLU A 28 -7.83 -15.37 -13.42
CA GLU A 28 -7.44 -15.19 -12.01
C GLU A 28 -7.42 -13.70 -11.63
N ILE A 29 -6.82 -12.84 -12.46
CA ILE A 29 -6.78 -11.40 -12.22
C ILE A 29 -8.17 -10.77 -12.15
N ASP A 30 -9.07 -11.20 -13.03
CA ASP A 30 -10.40 -10.58 -13.16
C ASP A 30 -11.41 -11.08 -12.11
N HIS A 31 -11.25 -12.33 -11.61
CA HIS A 31 -12.31 -12.98 -10.82
C HIS A 31 -11.90 -13.33 -9.38
N TYR A 32 -10.63 -13.63 -9.11
CA TYR A 32 -10.22 -14.21 -7.83
C TYR A 32 -9.33 -13.33 -6.96
N GLY A 33 -8.94 -12.18 -7.40
CA GLY A 33 -8.01 -11.41 -6.62
C GLY A 33 -8.32 -9.93 -6.55
N ASP A 34 -8.06 -9.34 -5.42
CA ASP A 34 -7.91 -7.88 -5.28
C ASP A 34 -6.60 -7.40 -5.94
N PHE A 35 -6.25 -7.99 -7.10
CA PHE A 35 -4.99 -7.71 -7.78
C PHE A 35 -4.82 -6.23 -8.06
N ASP A 36 -5.84 -5.58 -8.61
CA ASP A 36 -5.79 -4.14 -8.90
C ASP A 36 -5.68 -3.29 -7.64
N ALA A 37 -6.33 -3.68 -6.54
CA ALA A 37 -6.22 -2.99 -5.25
C ALA A 37 -4.81 -3.15 -4.66
N SER A 38 -4.28 -4.35 -4.69
CA SER A 38 -2.92 -4.69 -4.25
C SER A 38 -1.85 -3.91 -5.01
N ILE A 39 -1.95 -3.87 -6.33
CA ILE A 39 -1.02 -3.09 -7.18
C ILE A 39 -1.15 -1.60 -6.95
N LYS A 40 -2.37 -1.06 -6.79
CA LYS A 40 -2.57 0.37 -6.49
C LYS A 40 -1.91 0.75 -5.17
N ALA A 41 -2.07 -0.06 -4.12
CA ALA A 41 -1.42 0.16 -2.84
C ALA A 41 0.11 0.10 -2.96
N ALA A 42 0.65 -0.88 -3.68
CA ALA A 42 2.09 -0.99 -3.94
C ALA A 42 2.63 0.21 -4.75
N VAL A 43 1.85 0.74 -5.70
CA VAL A 43 2.25 1.96 -6.44
C VAL A 43 2.29 3.19 -5.53
N LEU A 44 1.36 3.33 -4.58
CA LEU A 44 1.39 4.41 -3.60
C LEU A 44 2.64 4.33 -2.70
N ASP A 45 3.00 3.13 -2.26
CA ASP A 45 4.23 2.91 -1.48
C ASP A 45 5.50 3.15 -2.32
N ARG A 46 5.45 2.91 -3.62
CA ARG A 46 6.56 3.31 -4.50
C ARG A 46 6.75 4.83 -4.54
N LEU A 47 5.67 5.60 -4.51
CA LEU A 47 5.73 7.07 -4.63
C LEU A 47 6.26 7.74 -3.35
N LEU A 48 5.81 7.28 -2.16
CA LEU A 48 6.12 7.92 -0.88
C LEU A 48 7.36 7.31 -0.21
N PRO A 49 7.35 6.03 0.26
CA PRO A 49 8.56 5.43 0.84
C PRO A 49 9.56 4.95 -0.22
N GLY A 50 9.17 4.89 -1.48
CA GLY A 50 10.03 4.53 -2.61
C GLY A 50 10.04 3.05 -2.99
N ARG A 51 9.32 2.19 -2.29
CA ARG A 51 9.25 0.75 -2.56
C ARG A 51 7.85 0.22 -2.31
N GLY A 52 7.22 -0.32 -3.34
CA GLY A 52 5.94 -1.02 -3.27
C GLY A 52 6.13 -2.53 -3.43
N THR A 53 5.52 -3.30 -2.56
CA THR A 53 5.71 -4.76 -2.48
C THR A 53 4.36 -5.47 -2.52
N THR A 54 4.30 -6.56 -3.26
CA THR A 54 3.20 -7.51 -3.27
C THR A 54 3.70 -8.89 -2.90
N TRP A 55 2.79 -9.74 -2.44
CA TRP A 55 3.10 -11.10 -2.01
C TRP A 55 2.12 -12.07 -2.66
N ILE A 56 2.63 -13.12 -3.28
CA ILE A 56 1.81 -14.12 -3.94
C ILE A 56 1.52 -15.23 -2.95
N ARG A 57 0.26 -15.56 -2.80
CA ARG A 57 -0.24 -16.61 -1.94
C ARG A 57 -1.15 -17.55 -2.74
N PHE A 58 -0.93 -18.83 -2.57
CA PHE A 58 -1.84 -19.86 -3.06
C PHE A 58 -2.85 -20.21 -1.96
N GLU A 59 -4.10 -20.31 -2.32
CA GLU A 59 -5.20 -20.66 -1.42
C GLU A 59 -5.98 -21.82 -2.03
N SER A 60 -6.15 -22.89 -1.24
CA SER A 60 -6.99 -24.03 -1.56
C SER A 60 -8.10 -24.15 -0.52
N VAL A 61 -9.33 -24.34 -0.98
CA VAL A 61 -10.47 -24.62 -0.11
C VAL A 61 -10.92 -26.05 -0.35
N ASP A 62 -10.66 -26.90 0.61
CA ASP A 62 -11.12 -28.28 0.61
C ASP A 62 -12.52 -28.34 1.21
N VAL A 63 -13.46 -28.93 0.50
CA VAL A 63 -14.80 -29.19 1.03
C VAL A 63 -14.94 -30.68 1.29
N GLU A 64 -15.27 -31.03 2.52
CA GLU A 64 -15.62 -32.39 2.88
C GLU A 64 -16.91 -32.76 2.18
N SER A 65 -16.86 -33.71 1.25
CA SER A 65 -18.07 -34.28 0.62
C SER A 65 -18.78 -35.18 1.61
N PRO A 66 -20.02 -34.90 2.00
CA PRO A 66 -20.74 -35.68 3.00
C PRO A 66 -21.25 -37.05 2.52
N GLU A 67 -20.98 -37.46 1.29
CA GLU A 67 -21.66 -38.62 0.67
C GLU A 67 -20.77 -39.84 0.32
N THR A 68 -19.48 -39.84 0.60
CA THR A 68 -18.64 -41.01 0.28
C THR A 68 -17.77 -41.42 1.45
N ASP A 69 -17.89 -42.67 1.88
CA ASP A 69 -17.03 -43.37 2.86
C ASP A 69 -15.54 -43.51 2.41
N ILE A 70 -15.14 -42.78 1.41
CA ILE A 70 -13.77 -42.67 0.94
C ILE A 70 -13.32 -41.25 1.25
N GLU A 71 -12.26 -41.13 2.05
CA GLU A 71 -11.55 -39.86 2.35
C GLU A 71 -11.00 -39.20 1.07
N GLN A 72 -11.86 -38.84 0.15
CA GLN A 72 -11.52 -38.04 -1.01
C GLN A 72 -11.87 -36.59 -0.68
N LYS A 73 -10.87 -35.81 -0.31
CA LYS A 73 -10.98 -34.37 -0.22
C LYS A 73 -11.15 -33.83 -1.65
N ASP A 74 -12.33 -33.45 -2.00
CA ASP A 74 -12.57 -32.72 -3.26
C ASP A 74 -12.15 -31.27 -3.04
N THR A 75 -11.04 -30.89 -3.64
CA THR A 75 -10.61 -29.48 -3.70
C THR A 75 -11.58 -28.71 -4.57
N GLN A 76 -12.43 -27.88 -3.96
CA GLN A 76 -13.45 -27.13 -4.70
C GLN A 76 -12.92 -25.84 -5.31
N LEU A 77 -11.91 -25.25 -4.73
CA LEU A 77 -11.37 -23.99 -5.19
C LEU A 77 -9.87 -23.92 -4.94
N GLU A 78 -9.13 -23.65 -6.01
CA GLU A 78 -7.72 -23.32 -5.97
C GLU A 78 -7.56 -21.93 -6.61
N ARG A 79 -6.87 -21.03 -5.93
CA ARG A 79 -6.63 -19.70 -6.48
C ARG A 79 -5.31 -19.11 -6.06
N THR A 80 -4.79 -18.24 -6.90
CA THR A 80 -3.60 -17.45 -6.62
C THR A 80 -4.03 -16.04 -6.21
N CYS A 81 -3.65 -15.64 -5.00
CA CYS A 81 -3.94 -14.31 -4.46
C CYS A 81 -2.69 -13.44 -4.50
N SER A 82 -2.85 -12.16 -4.76
CA SER A 82 -1.79 -11.16 -4.67
C SER A 82 -2.10 -10.22 -3.52
N ASP A 83 -1.43 -10.41 -2.40
CA ASP A 83 -1.60 -9.59 -1.21
C ASP A 83 -0.67 -8.38 -1.27
N TYR A 84 -1.14 -7.21 -0.84
CA TYR A 84 -0.31 -6.04 -0.63
C TYR A 84 0.48 -6.20 0.67
N VAL A 85 1.77 -5.83 0.64
CA VAL A 85 2.62 -5.80 1.84
C VAL A 85 3.03 -4.35 2.10
N TYR A 86 2.64 -3.85 3.28
CA TYR A 86 3.00 -2.50 3.70
C TYR A 86 4.53 -2.34 3.76
N TRP A 87 5.04 -1.20 3.37
CA TRP A 87 6.48 -0.98 3.19
C TRP A 87 7.34 -1.23 4.45
N GLU A 88 6.80 -1.01 5.65
CA GLU A 88 7.47 -1.33 6.92
C GLU A 88 7.46 -2.82 7.24
N ASP A 89 6.51 -3.55 6.70
CA ASP A 89 6.30 -4.97 6.94
C ASP A 89 7.11 -5.86 6.00
N PHE A 90 7.94 -5.26 5.16
CA PHE A 90 8.81 -5.98 4.24
C PHE A 90 10.29 -5.74 4.56
N ARG A 91 11.08 -6.82 4.56
CA ARG A 91 12.54 -6.82 4.68
C ARG A 91 13.15 -7.75 3.66
N CYS A 92 14.37 -7.46 3.25
CA CYS A 92 15.18 -8.33 2.39
C CYS A 92 16.65 -8.23 2.76
N SER A 93 17.45 -9.19 2.31
CA SER A 93 18.89 -9.14 2.50
C SER A 93 19.50 -7.92 1.79
N PRO A 94 20.57 -7.32 2.34
CA PRO A 94 21.33 -6.27 1.65
C PRO A 94 21.88 -6.79 0.31
N ALA A 95 21.62 -6.05 -0.76
CA ALA A 95 22.07 -6.39 -2.11
C ALA A 95 22.16 -5.12 -2.95
N ARG A 96 22.88 -5.17 -4.08
CA ARG A 96 22.93 -4.10 -5.07
C ARG A 96 21.83 -4.24 -6.11
N VAL A 97 21.57 -5.49 -6.50
CA VAL A 97 20.52 -5.85 -7.46
C VAL A 97 19.61 -6.91 -6.85
N TRP A 98 18.39 -7.01 -7.38
CA TRP A 98 17.40 -7.95 -6.86
C TRP A 98 17.83 -9.42 -6.96
N ASP A 99 18.60 -9.78 -7.97
CA ASP A 99 19.04 -11.15 -8.18
C ASP A 99 20.06 -11.63 -7.13
N GLU A 100 20.73 -10.70 -6.43
CA GLU A 100 21.65 -11.00 -5.31
C GLU A 100 20.92 -11.19 -3.98
N VAL A 101 19.62 -10.92 -3.89
CA VAL A 101 18.86 -11.09 -2.66
C VAL A 101 18.79 -12.57 -2.29
N THR A 102 19.23 -12.88 -1.08
CA THR A 102 19.27 -14.26 -0.55
C THR A 102 18.05 -14.61 0.28
N TRP A 103 17.46 -13.64 0.97
CA TRP A 103 16.23 -13.86 1.74
C TRP A 103 15.31 -12.66 1.67
N VAL A 104 14.02 -12.95 1.78
CA VAL A 104 12.96 -11.94 1.92
C VAL A 104 12.09 -12.29 3.12
N ALA A 105 11.52 -11.27 3.76
CA ALA A 105 10.64 -11.47 4.91
C ALA A 105 9.45 -10.51 4.84
N ARG A 106 8.29 -11.01 5.26
CA ARG A 106 7.12 -10.17 5.53
C ARG A 106 6.67 -10.33 6.96
N ARG A 107 6.15 -9.26 7.54
CA ARG A 107 5.53 -9.26 8.86
C ARG A 107 4.02 -9.45 8.72
N VAL A 108 3.48 -10.35 9.52
CA VAL A 108 2.04 -10.66 9.58
C VAL A 108 1.56 -10.46 11.00
N TYR A 109 0.36 -9.91 11.14
CA TYR A 109 -0.25 -9.62 12.44
C TYR A 109 -1.32 -10.67 12.74
N LEU A 110 -1.08 -11.51 13.73
CA LEU A 110 -1.97 -12.61 14.09
C LEU A 110 -2.59 -12.37 15.47
N SER A 111 -3.89 -12.59 15.58
CA SER A 111 -4.58 -12.68 16.86
C SER A 111 -4.16 -13.95 17.60
N ARG A 112 -4.42 -14.03 18.90
CA ARG A 112 -4.14 -15.23 19.70
C ARG A 112 -4.79 -16.48 19.09
N LYS A 113 -6.05 -16.35 18.65
CA LYS A 113 -6.80 -17.45 18.05
C LYS A 113 -6.17 -17.94 16.74
N GLU A 114 -5.92 -17.04 15.80
CA GLU A 114 -5.32 -17.36 14.50
C GLU A 114 -3.92 -17.97 14.64
N GLY A 115 -3.12 -17.42 15.56
CA GLY A 115 -1.78 -17.94 15.82
C GLY A 115 -1.78 -19.32 16.45
N THR A 116 -2.70 -19.59 17.40
CA THR A 116 -2.83 -20.91 18.02
C THR A 116 -3.37 -21.94 17.03
N GLU A 117 -4.30 -21.59 16.16
CA GLU A 117 -4.78 -22.47 15.08
C GLU A 117 -3.67 -22.86 14.12
N ARG A 118 -2.73 -21.95 13.83
CA ARG A 118 -1.64 -22.19 12.86
C ARG A 118 -0.41 -22.85 13.48
N PHE A 119 0.03 -22.42 14.67
CA PHE A 119 1.30 -22.82 15.28
C PHE A 119 1.12 -23.68 16.55
N GLY A 120 -0.13 -23.94 16.96
CA GLY A 120 -0.42 -24.76 18.11
C GLY A 120 -0.11 -24.08 19.45
N GLU A 121 0.24 -24.92 20.46
CA GLU A 121 0.48 -24.45 21.84
C GLU A 121 1.71 -23.54 21.97
N GLU A 122 2.69 -23.65 21.09
CA GLU A 122 3.89 -22.82 21.12
C GLU A 122 3.58 -21.33 20.93
N PHE A 123 2.48 -21.01 20.28
CA PHE A 123 2.04 -19.62 20.11
C PHE A 123 1.40 -19.03 21.37
N ALA A 124 1.03 -19.83 22.35
CA ALA A 124 0.40 -19.36 23.59
C ALA A 124 1.28 -18.39 24.38
N ASP A 125 2.60 -18.59 24.33
CA ASP A 125 3.60 -17.76 25.05
C ASP A 125 4.07 -16.53 24.24
N VAL A 126 3.62 -16.36 23.00
CA VAL A 126 4.03 -15.22 22.16
C VAL A 126 3.38 -13.93 22.66
N PRO A 127 4.15 -12.84 22.89
CA PRO A 127 3.58 -11.58 23.33
C PRO A 127 2.77 -10.90 22.21
N LEU A 128 1.61 -10.32 22.56
CA LEU A 128 0.79 -9.51 21.67
C LEU A 128 1.22 -8.04 21.81
N THR A 129 2.11 -7.59 20.94
CA THR A 129 2.75 -6.27 21.05
C THR A 129 2.16 -5.21 20.14
N HIS A 130 1.45 -5.62 19.10
CA HIS A 130 0.91 -4.70 18.10
C HIS A 130 -0.51 -4.25 18.47
N GLU A 131 -0.70 -2.92 18.55
CA GLU A 131 -2.00 -2.28 18.69
C GLU A 131 -2.45 -1.72 17.33
N PRO A 132 -3.65 -2.05 16.85
CA PRO A 132 -4.17 -1.50 15.60
C PRO A 132 -4.29 0.02 15.65
N ILE A 133 -3.88 0.70 14.59
CA ILE A 133 -3.98 2.15 14.45
C ILE A 133 -5.46 2.56 14.43
N GLY A 134 -5.84 3.58 15.22
CA GLY A 134 -7.20 4.16 15.21
C GLY A 134 -8.05 3.85 16.44
N LEU A 135 -7.51 3.21 17.46
CA LEU A 135 -8.14 3.12 18.77
C LEU A 135 -7.84 4.41 19.56
N ASP A 136 -8.89 5.12 20.00
CA ASP A 136 -8.75 6.26 20.89
C ASP A 136 -8.00 5.84 22.16
N GLU A 137 -6.95 6.54 22.53
CA GLU A 137 -6.10 6.25 23.70
C GLU A 137 -6.89 6.15 25.01
N ASP A 138 -8.03 6.84 25.11
CA ASP A 138 -8.90 6.83 26.28
C ASP A 138 -9.79 5.57 26.44
N LYS A 139 -9.97 4.79 25.37
CA LYS A 139 -10.77 3.55 25.38
C LYS A 139 -9.93 2.28 25.49
N SER A 140 -8.62 2.38 25.36
CA SER A 140 -7.71 1.23 25.31
C SER A 140 -7.53 0.53 26.66
N LYS A 141 -7.81 1.21 27.78
CA LYS A 141 -7.51 0.70 29.14
C LYS A 141 -8.45 -0.39 29.66
N SER A 142 -9.56 -0.68 29.01
CA SER A 142 -10.54 -1.67 29.49
C SER A 142 -10.87 -2.83 28.55
N GLN A 143 -10.29 -2.86 27.32
CA GLN A 143 -10.46 -3.94 26.33
C GLN A 143 -9.10 -4.47 25.81
N ASP A 144 -8.11 -4.49 26.64
CA ASP A 144 -6.69 -4.46 26.30
C ASP A 144 -6.16 -5.67 25.53
N ASP A 145 -6.72 -6.87 25.64
CA ASP A 145 -6.12 -8.05 24.97
C ASP A 145 -6.84 -8.53 23.70
N ALA A 146 -8.11 -8.17 23.55
CA ALA A 146 -8.92 -8.67 22.43
C ALA A 146 -8.49 -8.13 21.05
N ASN A 147 -7.91 -6.91 21.02
CA ASN A 147 -7.51 -6.23 19.78
C ASN A 147 -5.99 -6.30 19.51
N LYS A 148 -5.21 -6.72 20.51
CA LYS A 148 -3.77 -6.86 20.36
C LYS A 148 -3.42 -8.03 19.47
N LYS A 149 -2.39 -7.86 18.63
CA LYS A 149 -1.89 -8.89 17.73
C LYS A 149 -0.41 -9.17 17.97
N ALA A 150 0.00 -10.40 17.73
CA ALA A 150 1.40 -10.77 17.67
C ALA A 150 1.98 -10.38 16.31
N GLN A 151 3.22 -9.95 16.31
CA GLN A 151 4.00 -9.68 15.10
C GLN A 151 4.81 -10.91 14.74
N VAL A 152 4.50 -11.54 13.62
CA VAL A 152 5.17 -12.76 13.14
C VAL A 152 5.85 -12.45 11.82
N TRP A 153 7.14 -12.71 11.73
CA TRP A 153 7.91 -12.62 10.51
C TRP A 153 7.91 -13.98 9.80
N GLU A 154 7.50 -13.98 8.56
CA GLU A 154 7.61 -15.06 7.61
C GLU A 154 8.84 -14.80 6.75
N ILE A 155 9.89 -15.62 6.89
CA ILE A 155 11.20 -15.42 6.26
C ILE A 155 11.41 -16.56 5.26
N TRP A 156 11.64 -16.18 4.02
CA TRP A 156 11.99 -17.09 2.94
C TRP A 156 13.48 -16.96 2.65
N ASP A 157 14.23 -18.02 2.90
CA ASP A 157 15.67 -18.06 2.63
C ASP A 157 15.95 -18.95 1.42
N LYS A 158 16.48 -18.33 0.37
CA LYS A 158 16.86 -19.00 -0.86
C LYS A 158 18.08 -19.90 -0.69
N SER A 159 18.96 -19.57 0.27
CA SER A 159 20.21 -20.30 0.44
C SER A 159 20.01 -21.66 1.10
N SER A 160 19.05 -21.75 2.01
CA SER A 160 18.67 -22.98 2.70
C SER A 160 17.43 -23.65 2.11
N GLU A 161 16.75 -23.00 1.16
CA GLU A 161 15.47 -23.46 0.60
C GLU A 161 14.42 -23.70 1.70
N THR A 162 14.42 -22.84 2.74
CA THR A 162 13.52 -22.98 3.90
C THR A 162 12.68 -21.73 4.11
N VAL A 163 11.52 -21.95 4.73
CA VAL A 163 10.62 -20.90 5.21
C VAL A 163 10.56 -21.00 6.74
N ILE A 164 10.85 -19.89 7.40
CA ILE A 164 10.96 -19.82 8.85
C ILE A 164 9.97 -18.80 9.40
N TRP A 165 9.22 -19.13 10.44
CA TRP A 165 8.34 -18.21 11.15
C TRP A 165 8.89 -17.90 12.53
N VAL A 166 9.09 -16.62 12.80
CA VAL A 166 9.57 -16.12 14.08
C VAL A 166 8.65 -15.02 14.60
N ALA A 167 8.35 -15.02 15.88
CA ALA A 167 7.55 -13.96 16.50
C ALA A 167 8.45 -12.97 17.21
N GLU A 168 8.07 -11.69 17.13
CA GLU A 168 8.78 -10.64 17.85
C GLU A 168 8.60 -10.79 19.37
N GLY A 169 9.70 -10.76 20.11
CA GLY A 169 9.70 -10.98 21.55
C GLY A 169 9.63 -12.45 22.00
N HIS A 170 9.66 -13.40 21.06
CA HIS A 170 9.75 -14.83 21.35
C HIS A 170 11.12 -15.38 20.93
N SER A 171 11.74 -16.21 21.79
CA SER A 171 13.13 -16.65 21.58
C SER A 171 13.28 -17.88 20.69
N LYS A 172 12.17 -18.56 20.38
CA LYS A 172 12.16 -19.77 19.55
C LYS A 172 11.52 -19.49 18.21
N THR A 173 11.91 -20.26 17.20
CA THR A 173 11.17 -20.36 15.94
C THR A 173 9.80 -20.97 16.17
N LEU A 174 8.75 -20.40 15.56
CA LEU A 174 7.40 -20.95 15.66
C LEU A 174 7.20 -22.15 14.73
N ASP A 175 7.79 -22.10 13.56
CA ASP A 175 7.72 -23.17 12.56
C ASP A 175 8.88 -23.01 11.57
N GLU A 176 9.32 -24.12 10.99
CA GLU A 176 10.33 -24.16 9.93
C GLU A 176 9.96 -25.27 8.96
N LYS A 177 9.90 -24.94 7.68
CA LYS A 177 9.53 -25.86 6.60
C LYS A 177 10.44 -25.69 5.39
N GLU A 178 10.62 -26.77 4.63
CA GLU A 178 11.19 -26.68 3.30
C GLU A 178 10.28 -25.82 2.39
N ASP A 179 10.86 -25.21 1.35
CA ASP A 179 10.10 -24.42 0.39
C ASP A 179 8.96 -25.26 -0.21
N PRO A 180 7.68 -24.91 0.05
CA PRO A 180 6.56 -25.72 -0.39
C PRO A 180 6.35 -25.69 -1.91
N TYR A 181 6.96 -24.74 -2.61
CA TYR A 181 6.76 -24.57 -4.06
C TYR A 181 7.83 -25.26 -4.89
N GLY A 182 9.04 -25.46 -4.37
CA GLY A 182 10.14 -26.10 -5.07
C GLY A 182 10.46 -25.47 -6.43
N LEU A 183 10.26 -24.16 -6.56
CA LEU A 183 10.42 -23.42 -7.81
C LEU A 183 11.79 -22.73 -7.82
N ASP A 184 12.64 -23.08 -8.76
CA ASP A 184 13.95 -22.46 -8.93
C ASP A 184 13.84 -20.96 -9.07
N GLY A 185 14.51 -20.22 -8.16
CA GLY A 185 14.57 -18.77 -8.17
C GLY A 185 13.24 -18.05 -7.94
N PHE A 186 12.17 -18.79 -7.63
CA PHE A 186 10.87 -18.22 -7.28
C PHE A 186 10.87 -17.76 -5.83
N TRP A 187 10.41 -16.55 -5.65
CA TRP A 187 10.07 -15.97 -4.37
C TRP A 187 8.56 -15.72 -4.34
N PRO A 188 7.85 -15.90 -3.20
CA PRO A 188 6.45 -15.48 -3.08
C PRO A 188 6.32 -13.95 -3.22
N CYS A 189 7.45 -13.26 -3.23
CA CYS A 189 7.55 -11.84 -3.47
C CYS A 189 8.18 -11.60 -4.85
N PRO A 190 7.40 -11.15 -5.86
CA PRO A 190 7.97 -10.67 -7.11
C PRO A 190 8.85 -9.45 -6.84
N LYS A 191 9.76 -9.14 -7.76
CA LYS A 191 10.61 -7.96 -7.62
C LYS A 191 9.78 -6.72 -7.27
N PRO A 192 10.03 -6.08 -6.11
CA PRO A 192 9.28 -4.90 -5.71
C PRO A 192 9.34 -3.77 -6.73
N LEU A 193 8.33 -2.92 -6.71
CA LEU A 193 8.31 -1.68 -7.48
C LEU A 193 9.21 -0.67 -6.77
N TYR A 194 10.36 -0.38 -7.36
CA TYR A 194 11.28 0.62 -6.82
C TYR A 194 11.08 1.98 -7.49
N ALA A 195 11.25 3.06 -6.73
CA ALA A 195 11.44 4.42 -7.23
C ALA A 195 12.86 4.56 -7.81
N THR A 196 13.47 5.72 -7.73
CA THR A 196 14.84 5.94 -8.19
C THR A 196 15.82 5.13 -7.34
N GLN A 197 16.65 4.31 -8.00
CA GLN A 197 17.66 3.50 -7.34
C GLN A 197 19.06 4.05 -7.65
N SER A 198 19.97 3.97 -6.66
CA SER A 198 21.40 4.11 -6.90
C SER A 198 21.99 2.77 -7.35
N THR A 199 23.26 2.78 -7.79
CA THR A 199 23.92 1.58 -8.30
C THR A 199 24.55 0.72 -7.21
N ASP A 200 24.54 1.19 -5.99
CA ASP A 200 25.24 0.59 -4.83
C ASP A 200 24.31 -0.10 -3.83
N THR A 201 23.02 0.17 -3.90
CA THR A 201 22.04 -0.39 -2.95
C THR A 201 20.64 -0.52 -3.55
N LEU A 202 19.88 -1.50 -3.03
CA LEU A 202 18.44 -1.64 -3.33
C LEU A 202 17.56 -0.66 -2.54
N VAL A 203 18.13 0.12 -1.62
CA VAL A 203 17.36 1.14 -0.90
C VAL A 203 17.02 2.27 -1.87
N PRO A 204 15.74 2.49 -2.18
CA PRO A 204 15.35 3.50 -3.16
C PRO A 204 15.40 4.91 -2.59
N ILE A 205 15.56 5.88 -3.48
CA ILE A 205 15.31 7.28 -3.19
C ILE A 205 13.85 7.56 -3.56
N PRO A 206 12.98 7.92 -2.59
CA PRO A 206 11.59 8.22 -2.87
C PRO A 206 11.43 9.35 -3.88
N ASP A 207 10.45 9.23 -4.78
CA ASP A 207 10.16 10.30 -5.74
C ASP A 207 9.84 11.62 -5.02
N TYR A 208 9.16 11.55 -3.87
CA TYR A 208 8.89 12.71 -3.02
C TYR A 208 10.15 13.45 -2.57
N ALA A 209 11.21 12.74 -2.20
CA ALA A 209 12.46 13.36 -1.77
C ALA A 209 13.13 14.20 -2.86
N LEU A 210 12.84 13.91 -4.14
CA LEU A 210 13.41 14.64 -5.28
C LEU A 210 12.79 16.01 -5.50
N TYR A 211 11.55 16.24 -5.05
CA TYR A 211 10.83 17.51 -5.25
C TYR A 211 10.36 18.18 -3.94
N GLN A 212 10.67 17.60 -2.78
CA GLN A 212 10.21 18.09 -1.48
C GLN A 212 10.59 19.56 -1.26
N ASP A 213 11.83 19.94 -1.56
CA ASP A 213 12.30 21.31 -1.36
C ASP A 213 11.51 22.32 -2.20
N GLN A 214 11.17 21.94 -3.45
CA GLN A 214 10.35 22.78 -4.32
C GLN A 214 8.90 22.89 -3.84
N ALA A 215 8.32 21.80 -3.31
CA ALA A 215 7.00 21.79 -2.74
C ALA A 215 6.93 22.69 -1.49
N ASP A 216 7.92 22.59 -0.60
CA ASP A 216 8.02 23.42 0.60
C ASP A 216 8.20 24.92 0.28
N GLU A 217 8.97 25.22 -0.76
CA GLU A 217 9.12 26.61 -1.23
C GLU A 217 7.82 27.15 -1.82
N LEU A 218 7.13 26.36 -2.62
CA LEU A 218 5.82 26.71 -3.19
C LEU A 218 4.80 27.01 -2.08
N ASP A 219 4.73 26.17 -1.06
CA ASP A 219 3.84 26.38 0.09
C ASP A 219 4.16 27.67 0.84
N LYS A 220 5.45 27.95 1.09
CA LYS A 220 5.88 29.20 1.73
C LYS A 220 5.51 30.42 0.89
N LEU A 221 5.71 30.37 -0.42
CA LEU A 221 5.36 31.46 -1.32
C LEU A 221 3.84 31.67 -1.38
N THR A 222 3.07 30.59 -1.47
CA THR A 222 1.61 30.64 -1.49
C THR A 222 1.06 31.28 -0.21
N ASN A 223 1.54 30.84 0.95
CA ASN A 223 1.16 31.41 2.23
C ASN A 223 1.54 32.91 2.34
N ARG A 224 2.71 33.27 1.81
CA ARG A 224 3.15 34.68 1.80
C ARG A 224 2.29 35.53 0.89
N ILE A 225 1.91 35.03 -0.30
CA ILE A 225 0.99 35.70 -1.21
C ILE A 225 -0.37 35.89 -0.55
N HIS A 226 -0.88 34.84 0.11
CA HIS A 226 -2.15 34.90 0.84
C HIS A 226 -2.13 36.00 1.91
N MET A 227 -1.10 36.03 2.75
CA MET A 227 -0.95 37.08 3.77
C MET A 227 -0.84 38.48 3.17
N LEU A 228 -0.14 38.63 2.03
CA LEU A 228 -0.04 39.92 1.35
C LEU A 228 -1.40 40.37 0.77
N VAL A 229 -2.15 39.45 0.19
CA VAL A 229 -3.50 39.72 -0.33
C VAL A 229 -4.46 40.13 0.80
N GLU A 230 -4.40 39.44 1.94
CA GLU A 230 -5.19 39.80 3.13
C GLU A 230 -4.78 41.14 3.75
N ALA A 231 -3.50 41.49 3.68
CA ALA A 231 -2.97 42.75 4.18
C ALA A 231 -3.35 43.94 3.30
N VAL A 232 -3.68 43.72 2.03
CA VAL A 232 -4.19 44.78 1.12
C VAL A 232 -5.64 45.09 1.50
N LYS A 233 -5.80 45.94 2.49
CA LYS A 233 -7.12 46.48 2.86
C LYS A 233 -7.43 47.71 1.99
N VAL A 234 -8.42 47.59 1.14
CA VAL A 234 -8.99 48.73 0.47
C VAL A 234 -9.92 49.43 1.47
N VAL A 235 -9.44 50.52 2.06
CA VAL A 235 -10.26 51.37 2.93
C VAL A 235 -10.70 52.59 2.10
N GLY A 236 -11.98 52.62 1.79
CA GLY A 236 -12.60 53.79 1.13
C GLY A 236 -13.43 54.59 2.12
N VAL A 237 -13.46 55.91 1.93
CA VAL A 237 -14.39 56.80 2.64
C VAL A 237 -15.50 57.09 1.67
N TYR A 238 -16.75 56.91 2.10
CA TYR A 238 -17.93 57.21 1.28
C TYR A 238 -18.88 58.11 2.05
N ASP A 239 -19.69 58.90 1.31
CA ASP A 239 -20.72 59.72 1.90
C ASP A 239 -21.86 58.83 2.44
N SER A 240 -22.15 58.97 3.74
CA SER A 240 -23.20 58.21 4.42
C SER A 240 -24.60 58.43 3.86
N SER A 241 -24.80 59.51 3.05
CA SER A 241 -26.05 59.78 2.32
C SER A 241 -26.27 58.88 1.10
N GLN A 242 -25.23 58.08 0.70
CA GLN A 242 -25.31 57.18 -0.48
C GLN A 242 -25.02 55.73 -0.12
N PRO A 243 -25.97 55.03 0.49
CA PRO A 243 -25.76 53.63 0.92
C PRO A 243 -25.54 52.64 -0.24
N SER A 244 -25.87 53.02 -1.45
CA SER A 244 -25.61 52.24 -2.67
C SER A 244 -24.12 52.02 -2.94
N ILE A 245 -23.26 53.00 -2.62
CA ILE A 245 -21.81 52.89 -2.81
C ILE A 245 -21.21 51.88 -1.81
N GLN A 246 -21.66 51.90 -0.56
CA GLN A 246 -21.22 50.91 0.45
C GLN A 246 -21.57 49.47 0.04
N ARG A 247 -22.78 49.30 -0.47
CA ARG A 247 -23.24 47.98 -0.91
C ARG A 247 -22.43 47.48 -2.11
N MET A 248 -22.10 48.35 -3.06
CA MET A 248 -21.29 48.01 -4.22
C MET A 248 -19.85 47.67 -3.86
N LEU A 249 -19.25 48.36 -2.89
CA LEU A 249 -17.90 48.05 -2.40
C LEU A 249 -17.85 46.74 -1.64
N ASN A 250 -18.91 46.37 -0.89
CA ASN A 250 -18.99 45.14 -0.13
C ASN A 250 -19.41 43.93 -0.97
N GLU A 251 -20.27 44.10 -1.96
CA GLU A 251 -20.83 43.04 -2.81
C GLU A 251 -20.21 43.00 -4.21
N GLY A 252 -19.41 44.01 -4.57
CA GLY A 252 -18.83 44.18 -5.91
C GLY A 252 -17.79 43.11 -6.22
N VAL A 253 -17.99 42.46 -7.36
CA VAL A 253 -16.98 41.57 -7.94
C VAL A 253 -15.90 42.41 -8.63
N ASN A 254 -14.62 42.02 -8.52
CA ASN A 254 -13.53 42.70 -9.22
C ASN A 254 -13.86 42.93 -10.71
N ASN A 255 -13.58 44.14 -11.23
CA ASN A 255 -13.88 44.56 -12.59
C ASN A 255 -15.37 44.89 -12.89
N THR A 256 -16.16 45.26 -11.92
CA THR A 256 -17.53 45.75 -12.12
C THR A 256 -17.53 47.24 -12.34
N LEU A 257 -18.25 47.73 -13.37
CA LEU A 257 -18.49 49.15 -13.59
C LEU A 257 -19.56 49.64 -12.61
N ILE A 258 -19.23 50.67 -11.84
CA ILE A 258 -20.13 51.26 -10.86
C ILE A 258 -20.85 52.45 -11.52
N PRO A 259 -22.18 52.44 -11.70
CA PRO A 259 -22.92 53.57 -12.20
C PRO A 259 -22.92 54.68 -11.14
N VAL A 260 -22.50 55.87 -11.52
CA VAL A 260 -22.48 57.06 -10.65
C VAL A 260 -23.41 58.12 -11.26
N ASP A 261 -24.43 58.53 -10.51
CA ASP A 261 -25.41 59.50 -10.97
C ASP A 261 -24.88 60.96 -11.02
N ASN A 262 -23.86 61.23 -10.23
CA ASN A 262 -23.23 62.53 -10.20
C ASN A 262 -21.71 62.44 -10.18
N TRP A 263 -21.07 62.62 -11.32
CA TRP A 263 -19.62 62.51 -11.49
C TRP A 263 -18.85 63.65 -10.76
N ALA A 264 -19.49 64.80 -10.51
CA ALA A 264 -18.86 65.90 -9.79
C ALA A 264 -18.64 65.65 -8.30
N ALA A 265 -19.30 64.66 -7.72
CA ALA A 265 -19.10 64.24 -6.31
C ALA A 265 -17.98 63.21 -6.13
N CYS A 266 -17.43 62.62 -7.20
CA CYS A 266 -16.38 61.61 -7.17
C CYS A 266 -15.03 62.13 -7.67
N GLY A 267 -14.88 63.38 -8.00
CA GLY A 267 -13.69 63.95 -8.59
C GLY A 267 -13.18 65.15 -7.79
N GLU A 268 -12.40 64.86 -6.75
CA GLU A 268 -11.26 65.65 -6.25
C GLU A 268 -10.20 64.76 -5.74
#